data_e0d716f37f582741026ed4bfaeddd2b8
#
_entry.id   e0d716f37f582741026ed4bfaeddd2b8
#
_cell.length_a   1.000
_cell.length_b   1.000
_cell.length_c   1.000
_cell.angle_alpha   90.00
_cell.angle_beta   90.00
_cell.angle_gamma   90.00
#
_symmetry.space_group_name_H-M   'P 1'
#
loop_
_entity.id
_entity.type
_entity.pdbx_description
1 polymer ?
#
loop_
_entity_poly.entity_id
_entity_poly.type
_entity_poly.pdbx_seq_one_letter_code
_entity_poly.pdbx_strand_id
1 'polypeptide(L)'
;AVFGLVSSSLDYKDVSDCDIVIEAVYENLELKHEIFKSLDTHVKEGAILASNTSGLDIDSIASVTSRPELVVGTHFFSPANIMRLLEVVRGEQTSDETLATIMAIGKRLKKAAVVSLNAPGFIGNRMLFGYTAQANMLLLEGALPHQIDQALESFGLNMGPFRMMDLVGLDLGWRARKLSGKESPLHAKIGDELCEQDRYGQKSGAGYYNYSEGSRACLLYTSDAADDTPC
;
A
#
# COMPACT_ATOMS: atom_id res chain seq x y z
N ALA A 1 -26.77 -3.50 13.10
CA ALA A 1 -26.58 -2.69 14.32
C ALA A 1 -25.31 -1.80 14.23
N VAL A 2 -24.19 -2.28 13.69
CA VAL A 2 -22.92 -1.51 13.63
C VAL A 2 -23.01 -0.37 12.60
N PHE A 3 -23.66 -0.56 11.47
CA PHE A 3 -23.82 0.49 10.43
C PHE A 3 -24.58 1.73 10.91
N GLY A 4 -25.43 1.60 11.94
CA GLY A 4 -26.12 2.75 12.53
C GLY A 4 -25.23 3.67 13.38
N LEU A 5 -23.96 3.28 13.58
CA LEU A 5 -22.95 4.09 14.28
C LEU A 5 -22.05 4.86 13.30
N VAL A 6 -22.23 4.66 11.99
CA VAL A 6 -21.44 5.30 10.94
C VAL A 6 -22.27 6.42 10.34
N SER A 7 -21.75 7.62 10.35
CA SER A 7 -22.28 8.79 9.63
C SER A 7 -21.28 9.25 8.58
N SER A 8 -21.78 9.90 7.52
CA SER A 8 -20.94 10.53 6.49
C SER A 8 -21.15 12.03 6.49
N SER A 9 -20.08 12.77 6.24
CA SER A 9 -20.10 14.23 6.14
C SER A 9 -19.12 14.72 5.08
N LEU A 10 -19.35 15.94 4.59
CA LEU A 10 -18.42 16.68 3.73
C LEU A 10 -17.81 17.88 4.47
N ASP A 11 -18.18 18.11 5.75
CA ASP A 11 -17.66 19.24 6.54
C ASP A 11 -16.69 18.75 7.62
N TYR A 12 -15.50 19.32 7.66
CA TYR A 12 -14.49 19.05 8.71
C TYR A 12 -14.98 19.36 10.12
N LYS A 13 -15.98 20.23 10.28
CA LYS A 13 -16.58 20.52 11.61
C LYS A 13 -17.19 19.29 12.26
N ASP A 14 -17.63 18.34 11.46
CA ASP A 14 -18.26 17.11 11.98
C ASP A 14 -17.27 16.12 12.59
N VAL A 15 -15.95 16.35 12.42
CA VAL A 15 -14.91 15.58 13.11
C VAL A 15 -14.35 16.30 14.35
N SER A 16 -14.93 17.44 14.75
CA SER A 16 -14.44 18.25 15.86
C SER A 16 -14.36 17.51 17.20
N ASP A 17 -15.28 16.60 17.47
CA ASP A 17 -15.34 15.81 18.70
C ASP A 17 -14.60 14.47 18.63
N CYS A 18 -13.97 14.15 17.48
CA CYS A 18 -13.25 12.90 17.31
C CYS A 18 -11.98 12.87 18.18
N ASP A 19 -11.72 11.70 18.80
CA ASP A 19 -10.48 11.43 19.53
C ASP A 19 -9.32 11.11 18.58
N ILE A 20 -9.66 10.54 17.41
CA ILE A 20 -8.70 10.12 16.39
C ILE A 20 -9.30 10.36 15.02
N VAL A 21 -8.52 10.93 14.11
CA VAL A 21 -8.86 11.08 12.69
C VAL A 21 -7.80 10.33 11.87
N ILE A 22 -8.23 9.44 10.98
CA ILE A 22 -7.35 8.70 10.07
C ILE A 22 -7.58 9.23 8.66
N GLU A 23 -6.60 9.91 8.11
CA GLU A 23 -6.59 10.40 6.75
C GLU A 23 -6.20 9.26 5.78
N ALA A 24 -6.95 9.11 4.70
CA ALA A 24 -6.72 8.08 3.68
C ALA A 24 -7.03 8.59 2.26
N VAL A 25 -6.62 9.82 1.96
CA VAL A 25 -6.77 10.43 0.63
C VAL A 25 -5.66 9.97 -0.34
N TYR A 26 -5.67 10.52 -1.55
CA TYR A 26 -4.63 10.22 -2.55
C TYR A 26 -3.22 10.46 -2.00
N GLU A 27 -2.26 9.63 -2.46
CA GLU A 27 -0.86 9.65 -2.03
C GLU A 27 -0.12 10.84 -2.66
N ASN A 28 -0.46 12.03 -2.19
CA ASN A 28 0.13 13.31 -2.60
C ASN A 28 0.42 14.15 -1.36
N LEU A 29 1.67 14.57 -1.19
CA LEU A 29 2.14 15.25 0.01
C LEU A 29 1.47 16.62 0.20
N GLU A 30 1.34 17.41 -0.87
CA GLU A 30 0.72 18.74 -0.81
C GLU A 30 -0.74 18.63 -0.35
N LEU A 31 -1.49 17.67 -0.92
CA LEU A 31 -2.87 17.41 -0.52
C LEU A 31 -2.96 17.02 0.96
N LYS A 32 -2.06 16.15 1.43
CA LYS A 32 -2.03 15.73 2.84
C LYS A 32 -1.69 16.92 3.76
N HIS A 33 -0.78 17.80 3.34
CA HIS A 33 -0.48 19.05 4.08
C HIS A 33 -1.72 19.94 4.21
N GLU A 34 -2.50 20.12 3.13
CA GLU A 34 -3.73 20.92 3.19
C GLU A 34 -4.75 20.31 4.14
N ILE A 35 -4.93 19.00 4.07
CA ILE A 35 -5.87 18.27 4.94
C ILE A 35 -5.42 18.34 6.40
N PHE A 36 -4.15 18.08 6.70
CA PHE A 36 -3.64 18.13 8.08
C PHE A 36 -3.71 19.52 8.68
N LYS A 37 -3.44 20.59 7.93
CA LYS A 37 -3.69 21.98 8.36
C LYS A 37 -5.16 22.20 8.68
N SER A 38 -6.06 21.70 7.84
CA SER A 38 -7.50 21.82 8.08
C SER A 38 -7.93 21.03 9.32
N LEU A 39 -7.50 19.78 9.46
CA LEU A 39 -7.80 18.95 10.63
C LEU A 39 -7.28 19.59 11.92
N ASP A 40 -6.06 20.12 11.90
CA ASP A 40 -5.44 20.77 13.06
C ASP A 40 -6.26 21.92 13.63
N THR A 41 -7.01 22.63 12.78
CA THR A 41 -7.88 23.75 13.17
C THR A 41 -9.28 23.34 13.61
N HIS A 42 -9.75 22.15 13.20
CA HIS A 42 -11.14 21.73 13.41
C HIS A 42 -11.30 20.68 14.51
N VAL A 43 -10.30 19.81 14.72
CA VAL A 43 -10.42 18.77 15.74
C VAL A 43 -10.10 19.30 17.12
N LYS A 44 -10.65 18.67 18.15
CA LYS A 44 -10.42 19.05 19.55
C LYS A 44 -8.95 18.91 19.93
N GLU A 45 -8.56 19.62 20.97
CA GLU A 45 -7.27 19.48 21.61
C GLU A 45 -7.05 18.04 22.09
N GLY A 46 -5.84 17.49 21.87
CA GLY A 46 -5.49 16.12 22.23
C GLY A 46 -5.95 15.04 21.25
N ALA A 47 -6.67 15.38 20.17
CA ALA A 47 -7.01 14.42 19.12
C ALA A 47 -5.79 13.97 18.33
N ILE A 48 -5.66 12.65 18.11
CA ILE A 48 -4.59 12.08 17.31
C ILE A 48 -4.93 12.23 15.82
N LEU A 49 -3.97 12.70 15.04
CA LEU A 49 -4.05 12.79 13.59
C LEU A 49 -3.18 11.70 12.96
N ALA A 50 -3.80 10.73 12.30
CA ALA A 50 -3.12 9.60 11.70
C ALA A 50 -3.19 9.67 10.17
N SER A 51 -2.10 9.35 9.48
CA SER A 51 -2.10 9.20 8.02
C SER A 51 -1.98 7.75 7.62
N ASN A 52 -2.84 7.29 6.71
CA ASN A 52 -2.75 5.96 6.09
C ASN A 52 -1.81 5.97 4.86
N THR A 53 -0.85 6.87 4.81
CA THR A 53 0.15 6.86 3.75
C THR A 53 0.89 5.52 3.69
N SER A 54 1.27 5.10 2.49
CA SER A 54 2.05 3.89 2.25
C SER A 54 3.57 4.11 2.24
N GLY A 55 4.03 5.38 2.31
CA GLY A 55 5.45 5.67 2.24
C GLY A 55 5.85 7.13 2.26
N LEU A 56 4.89 8.08 2.38
CA LEU A 56 5.23 9.49 2.54
C LEU A 56 5.79 9.77 3.93
N ASP A 57 6.60 10.80 4.01
CA ASP A 57 7.30 11.23 5.21
C ASP A 57 6.31 11.77 6.26
N ILE A 58 6.18 11.05 7.37
CA ILE A 58 5.30 11.43 8.50
C ILE A 58 5.76 12.72 9.16
N ASP A 59 7.07 12.97 9.23
CA ASP A 59 7.60 14.20 9.82
C ASP A 59 7.24 15.42 8.97
N SER A 60 7.28 15.27 7.64
CA SER A 60 6.79 16.29 6.73
C SER A 60 5.30 16.58 6.93
N ILE A 61 4.47 15.54 7.09
CA ILE A 61 3.03 15.70 7.37
C ILE A 61 2.81 16.36 8.73
N ALA A 62 3.55 15.96 9.76
CA ALA A 62 3.46 16.51 11.10
C ALA A 62 3.86 17.99 11.16
N SER A 63 4.84 18.40 10.35
CA SER A 63 5.42 19.75 10.35
C SER A 63 4.44 20.88 10.05
N VAL A 64 3.29 20.57 9.45
CA VAL A 64 2.25 21.55 9.11
C VAL A 64 1.16 21.67 10.15
N THR A 65 1.26 20.93 11.27
CA THR A 65 0.32 20.95 12.40
C THR A 65 0.92 21.64 13.63
N SER A 66 0.08 22.09 14.54
CA SER A 66 0.49 22.67 15.84
C SER A 66 0.76 21.60 16.91
N ARG A 67 0.52 20.30 16.58
CA ARG A 67 0.59 19.15 17.49
C ARG A 67 1.35 17.97 16.89
N PRO A 68 2.61 18.13 16.47
CA PRO A 68 3.37 17.06 15.80
C PRO A 68 3.54 15.80 16.66
N GLU A 69 3.47 15.92 17.98
CA GLU A 69 3.52 14.80 18.93
C GLU A 69 2.27 13.91 18.87
N LEU A 70 1.15 14.42 18.33
CA LEU A 70 -0.10 13.69 18.11
C LEU A 70 -0.25 13.20 16.66
N VAL A 71 0.77 13.38 15.82
CA VAL A 71 0.76 12.89 14.44
C VAL A 71 1.49 11.55 14.36
N VAL A 72 0.91 10.59 13.61
CA VAL A 72 1.42 9.22 13.49
C VAL A 72 1.02 8.62 12.15
N GLY A 73 1.82 7.73 11.59
CA GLY A 73 1.41 6.91 10.46
C GLY A 73 0.63 5.67 10.91
N THR A 74 -0.42 5.32 10.18
CA THR A 74 -1.21 4.10 10.39
C THR A 74 -1.44 3.42 9.06
N HIS A 75 -0.38 2.76 8.56
CA HIS A 75 -0.43 2.10 7.26
C HIS A 75 -1.18 0.76 7.35
N PHE A 76 -2.44 0.79 6.90
CA PHE A 76 -3.26 -0.41 6.71
C PHE A 76 -3.04 -0.98 5.33
N PHE A 77 -2.74 -2.28 5.26
CA PHE A 77 -2.64 -2.97 3.98
C PHE A 77 -4.03 -3.27 3.41
N SER A 78 -4.17 -3.09 2.11
CA SER A 78 -5.44 -3.32 1.41
C SER A 78 -5.65 -4.81 1.07
N PRO A 79 -6.88 -5.35 1.23
CA PRO A 79 -8.06 -4.76 1.85
C PRO A 79 -7.94 -4.68 3.39
N ALA A 80 -8.18 -3.50 3.95
CA ALA A 80 -7.92 -3.25 5.38
C ALA A 80 -8.72 -4.13 6.34
N ASN A 81 -9.88 -4.65 5.93
CA ASN A 81 -10.69 -5.57 6.74
C ASN A 81 -10.15 -7.01 6.76
N ILE A 82 -9.33 -7.40 5.78
CA ILE A 82 -8.77 -8.75 5.61
C ILE A 82 -7.31 -8.79 6.08
N MET A 83 -6.49 -7.86 5.59
CA MET A 83 -5.06 -7.82 5.85
C MET A 83 -4.79 -7.53 7.33
N ARG A 84 -3.99 -8.40 7.97
CA ARG A 84 -3.75 -8.31 9.41
C ARG A 84 -2.68 -7.30 9.80
N LEU A 85 -1.72 -7.04 8.92
CA LEU A 85 -0.62 -6.12 9.22
C LEU A 85 -1.12 -4.67 9.34
N LEU A 86 -0.66 -3.99 10.38
CA LEU A 86 -0.78 -2.56 10.58
C LEU A 86 0.59 -2.03 10.97
N GLU A 87 1.18 -1.19 10.15
CA GLU A 87 2.40 -0.48 10.52
C GLU A 87 2.03 0.83 11.20
N VAL A 88 2.49 0.97 12.42
CA VAL A 88 2.36 2.22 13.20
C VAL A 88 3.67 2.98 13.03
N VAL A 89 3.65 3.99 12.18
CA VAL A 89 4.87 4.69 11.78
C VAL A 89 5.14 5.85 12.73
N ARG A 90 6.25 5.74 13.45
CA ARG A 90 6.72 6.75 14.38
C ARG A 90 7.47 7.85 13.63
N GLY A 91 6.95 9.07 13.65
CA GLY A 91 7.70 10.27 13.31
C GLY A 91 8.66 10.68 14.42
N GLU A 92 9.56 11.62 14.15
CA GLU A 92 10.57 12.08 15.10
C GLU A 92 9.94 12.69 16.36
N GLN A 93 8.83 13.40 16.22
CA GLN A 93 8.13 14.07 17.32
C GLN A 93 6.95 13.27 17.87
N THR A 94 6.54 12.16 17.22
CA THR A 94 5.42 11.31 17.68
C THR A 94 5.64 10.85 19.12
N SER A 95 4.72 11.17 20.03
CA SER A 95 4.84 10.83 21.46
C SER A 95 4.66 9.33 21.70
N ASP A 96 5.25 8.83 22.80
CA ASP A 96 5.06 7.44 23.23
C ASP A 96 3.60 7.16 23.58
N GLU A 97 2.86 8.14 24.09
CA GLU A 97 1.43 8.03 24.40
C GLU A 97 0.60 7.84 23.12
N THR A 98 0.88 8.63 22.08
CA THR A 98 0.26 8.48 20.75
C THR A 98 0.51 7.09 20.20
N LEU A 99 1.76 6.61 20.23
CA LEU A 99 2.11 5.26 19.78
C LEU A 99 1.38 4.18 20.58
N ALA A 100 1.41 4.27 21.92
CA ALA A 100 0.76 3.29 22.78
C ALA A 100 -0.75 3.22 22.51
N THR A 101 -1.39 4.36 22.29
CA THR A 101 -2.81 4.47 21.96
C THR A 101 -3.13 3.78 20.63
N ILE A 102 -2.40 4.07 19.58
CA ILE A 102 -2.61 3.46 18.26
C ILE A 102 -2.30 1.96 18.29
N MET A 103 -1.24 1.53 18.99
CA MET A 103 -0.94 0.11 19.18
C MET A 103 -2.08 -0.63 19.91
N ALA A 104 -2.67 0.00 20.93
CA ALA A 104 -3.82 -0.57 21.66
C ALA A 104 -5.07 -0.68 20.74
N ILE A 105 -5.30 0.32 19.88
CA ILE A 105 -6.37 0.28 18.86
C ILE A 105 -6.11 -0.84 17.87
N GLY A 106 -4.90 -0.97 17.33
CA GLY A 106 -4.50 -2.06 16.43
C GLY A 106 -4.82 -3.43 17.03
N LYS A 107 -4.49 -3.63 18.32
CA LYS A 107 -4.83 -4.86 19.05
C LYS A 107 -6.35 -5.09 19.14
N ARG A 108 -7.14 -4.05 19.46
CA ARG A 108 -8.61 -4.14 19.50
C ARG A 108 -9.21 -4.49 18.12
N LEU A 109 -8.62 -3.99 17.05
CA LEU A 109 -8.97 -4.30 15.67
C LEU A 109 -8.47 -5.67 15.20
N LYS A 110 -7.83 -6.45 16.09
CA LYS A 110 -7.22 -7.76 15.82
C LYS A 110 -6.15 -7.70 14.73
N LYS A 111 -5.44 -6.57 14.61
CA LYS A 111 -4.30 -6.41 13.73
C LYS A 111 -3.01 -6.93 14.38
N ALA A 112 -2.08 -7.36 13.54
CA ALA A 112 -0.68 -7.51 13.90
C ALA A 112 -0.03 -6.13 13.75
N ALA A 113 -0.17 -5.31 14.79
CA ALA A 113 0.39 -3.97 14.81
C ALA A 113 1.88 -4.02 15.15
N VAL A 114 2.70 -3.36 14.34
CA VAL A 114 4.16 -3.24 14.54
C VAL A 114 4.56 -1.78 14.43
N VAL A 115 5.50 -1.35 15.28
CA VAL A 115 6.05 0.00 15.20
C VAL A 115 7.11 0.02 14.11
N SER A 116 7.00 0.95 13.18
CA SER A 116 7.99 1.26 12.15
C SER A 116 8.58 2.65 12.39
N LEU A 117 9.82 2.83 12.01
CA LEU A 117 10.40 4.17 11.88
C LEU A 117 9.93 4.82 10.56
N ASN A 118 9.98 6.14 10.54
CA ASN A 118 9.67 6.96 9.38
C ASN A 118 10.79 6.84 8.33
N ALA A 119 10.68 5.84 7.46
CA ALA A 119 11.64 5.57 6.39
C ALA A 119 10.89 5.17 5.11
N PRO A 120 11.42 5.44 3.91
CA PRO A 120 10.75 5.13 2.65
C PRO A 120 10.30 3.66 2.56
N GLY A 121 8.97 3.45 2.35
CA GLY A 121 8.36 2.13 2.28
C GLY A 121 8.23 1.40 3.61
N PHE A 122 8.51 2.06 4.73
CA PHE A 122 8.42 1.54 6.11
C PHE A 122 9.10 0.17 6.28
N ILE A 123 8.42 -0.86 6.77
CA ILE A 123 8.97 -2.23 6.89
C ILE A 123 8.50 -3.09 5.72
N GLY A 124 7.19 -3.20 5.54
CA GLY A 124 6.58 -4.15 4.59
C GLY A 124 6.95 -3.84 3.15
N ASN A 125 6.77 -2.59 2.72
CA ASN A 125 7.11 -2.20 1.36
C ASN A 125 8.61 -2.26 1.09
N ARG A 126 9.48 -1.93 2.07
CA ARG A 126 10.93 -2.08 1.90
C ARG A 126 11.35 -3.53 1.66
N MET A 127 10.76 -4.47 2.39
CA MET A 127 10.99 -5.90 2.16
C MET A 127 10.42 -6.32 0.80
N LEU A 128 9.20 -5.87 0.49
CA LEU A 128 8.51 -6.17 -0.75
C LEU A 128 9.32 -5.70 -1.97
N PHE A 129 9.79 -4.46 -1.97
CA PHE A 129 10.56 -3.91 -3.09
C PHE A 129 11.86 -4.70 -3.33
N GLY A 130 12.54 -5.13 -2.26
CA GLY A 130 13.76 -5.91 -2.38
C GLY A 130 13.54 -7.25 -3.09
N TYR A 131 12.60 -8.05 -2.63
CA TYR A 131 12.40 -9.37 -3.22
C TYR A 131 11.72 -9.31 -4.60
N THR A 132 10.78 -8.36 -4.83
CA THR A 132 10.18 -8.20 -6.15
C THR A 132 11.18 -7.71 -7.20
N ALA A 133 12.14 -6.86 -6.81
CA ALA A 133 13.23 -6.48 -7.69
C ALA A 133 14.06 -7.71 -8.11
N GLN A 134 14.42 -8.60 -7.18
CA GLN A 134 15.13 -9.84 -7.48
C GLN A 134 14.30 -10.77 -8.37
N ALA A 135 13.01 -10.93 -8.10
CA ALA A 135 12.12 -11.73 -8.94
C ALA A 135 12.10 -11.22 -10.39
N ASN A 136 12.01 -9.90 -10.58
CA ASN A 136 12.06 -9.28 -11.91
C ASN A 136 13.44 -9.44 -12.58
N MET A 137 14.53 -9.44 -11.83
CA MET A 137 15.86 -9.74 -12.40
C MET A 137 15.93 -11.16 -12.94
N LEU A 138 15.34 -12.14 -12.23
CA LEU A 138 15.25 -13.53 -12.72
C LEU A 138 14.43 -13.65 -14.03
N LEU A 139 13.39 -12.80 -14.22
CA LEU A 139 12.70 -12.74 -15.53
C LEU A 139 13.64 -12.28 -16.63
N LEU A 140 14.45 -11.26 -16.38
CA LEU A 140 15.44 -10.77 -17.35
C LEU A 140 16.51 -11.80 -17.68
N GLU A 141 16.78 -12.72 -16.76
CA GLU A 141 17.69 -13.86 -16.96
C GLU A 141 17.01 -15.03 -17.68
N GLY A 142 15.70 -14.95 -17.99
CA GLY A 142 14.96 -15.92 -18.78
C GLY A 142 14.06 -16.87 -18.00
N ALA A 143 13.94 -16.70 -16.67
CA ALA A 143 12.93 -17.45 -15.91
C ALA A 143 11.52 -16.97 -16.27
N LEU A 144 10.54 -17.85 -16.16
CA LEU A 144 9.14 -17.51 -16.46
C LEU A 144 8.39 -17.09 -15.17
N PRO A 145 7.39 -16.18 -15.25
CA PRO A 145 6.64 -15.71 -14.08
C PRO A 145 6.12 -16.83 -13.19
N HIS A 146 5.53 -17.88 -13.78
CA HIS A 146 4.96 -18.98 -13.03
C HIS A 146 6.01 -19.84 -12.29
N GLN A 147 7.21 -19.98 -12.85
CA GLN A 147 8.29 -20.74 -12.21
C GLN A 147 8.73 -20.05 -10.91
N ILE A 148 8.84 -18.72 -10.95
CA ILE A 148 9.22 -17.91 -9.79
C ILE A 148 8.09 -17.90 -8.77
N ASP A 149 6.84 -17.69 -9.21
CA ASP A 149 5.67 -17.69 -8.33
C ASP A 149 5.51 -19.03 -7.61
N GLN A 150 5.59 -20.15 -8.35
CA GLN A 150 5.51 -21.50 -7.78
C GLN A 150 6.64 -21.78 -6.79
N ALA A 151 7.87 -21.38 -7.11
CA ALA A 151 9.01 -21.57 -6.21
C ALA A 151 8.80 -20.86 -4.87
N LEU A 152 8.34 -19.60 -4.91
CA LEU A 152 8.09 -18.82 -3.70
C LEU A 152 6.86 -19.28 -2.91
N GLU A 153 5.80 -19.69 -3.60
CA GLU A 153 4.63 -20.32 -2.98
C GLU A 153 4.99 -21.66 -2.31
N SER A 154 5.83 -22.47 -2.95
CA SER A 154 6.35 -23.71 -2.35
C SER A 154 7.26 -23.46 -1.15
N PHE A 155 7.95 -22.31 -1.12
CA PHE A 155 8.73 -21.87 0.04
C PHE A 155 7.85 -21.42 1.20
N GLY A 156 6.59 -21.06 0.95
CA GLY A 156 5.61 -20.71 1.98
C GLY A 156 4.97 -19.33 1.86
N LEU A 157 5.19 -18.61 0.75
CA LEU A 157 4.43 -17.40 0.49
C LEU A 157 3.00 -17.77 0.07
N ASN A 158 2.02 -16.98 0.53
CA ASN A 158 0.61 -17.21 0.17
C ASN A 158 0.31 -16.92 -1.31
N MET A 159 1.15 -16.14 -1.97
CA MET A 159 1.00 -15.72 -3.36
C MET A 159 2.37 -15.35 -3.92
N GLY A 160 2.63 -15.75 -5.14
CA GLY A 160 3.85 -15.39 -5.85
C GLY A 160 3.88 -13.89 -6.23
N PRO A 161 5.08 -13.33 -6.44
CA PRO A 161 5.26 -11.89 -6.65
C PRO A 161 4.56 -11.37 -7.91
N PHE A 162 4.51 -12.12 -8.99
CA PHE A 162 3.90 -11.66 -10.24
C PHE A 162 2.38 -11.70 -10.19
N ARG A 163 1.79 -12.71 -9.54
CA ARG A 163 0.36 -12.74 -9.22
C ARG A 163 -0.04 -11.59 -8.31
N MET A 164 0.80 -11.30 -7.31
CA MET A 164 0.56 -10.19 -6.40
C MET A 164 0.66 -8.84 -7.12
N MET A 165 1.66 -8.64 -7.97
CA MET A 165 1.80 -7.41 -8.76
C MET A 165 0.62 -7.21 -9.71
N ASP A 166 0.14 -8.26 -10.37
CA ASP A 166 -1.05 -8.22 -11.22
C ASP A 166 -2.33 -7.92 -10.42
N LEU A 167 -2.44 -8.42 -9.19
CA LEU A 167 -3.57 -8.14 -8.29
C LEU A 167 -3.60 -6.66 -7.86
N VAL A 168 -2.46 -6.10 -7.50
CA VAL A 168 -2.31 -4.69 -7.08
C VAL A 168 -2.47 -3.74 -8.26
N GLY A 169 -1.93 -4.12 -9.40
CA GLY A 169 -1.89 -3.34 -10.63
C GLY A 169 -0.53 -2.71 -10.89
N LEU A 170 0.05 -3.05 -12.03
CA LEU A 170 1.38 -2.61 -12.47
C LEU A 170 1.45 -1.10 -12.72
N ASP A 171 0.33 -0.50 -13.13
CA ASP A 171 0.22 0.91 -13.48
C ASP A 171 0.54 1.87 -12.33
N LEU A 172 0.38 1.46 -11.07
CA LEU A 172 0.69 2.32 -9.93
C LEU A 172 2.18 2.71 -9.93
N GLY A 173 3.06 1.72 -9.98
CA GLY A 173 4.50 1.94 -10.03
C GLY A 173 4.96 2.61 -11.32
N TRP A 174 4.40 2.18 -12.46
CA TRP A 174 4.70 2.73 -13.77
C TRP A 174 4.35 4.23 -13.88
N ARG A 175 3.15 4.64 -13.45
CA ARG A 175 2.73 6.05 -13.44
C ARG A 175 3.62 6.90 -12.53
N ALA A 176 3.95 6.38 -11.34
CA ALA A 176 4.86 7.08 -10.42
C ALA A 176 6.25 7.29 -11.04
N ARG A 177 6.81 6.30 -11.75
CA ARG A 177 8.08 6.43 -12.46
C ARG A 177 7.98 7.46 -13.61
N LYS A 178 6.92 7.39 -14.43
CA LYS A 178 6.68 8.37 -15.50
C LYS A 178 6.59 9.80 -14.98
N LEU A 179 5.86 10.01 -13.89
CA LEU A 179 5.73 11.35 -13.29
C LEU A 179 7.06 11.85 -12.70
N SER A 180 7.93 10.97 -12.22
CA SER A 180 9.22 11.36 -11.67
C SER A 180 10.21 11.85 -12.72
N GLY A 181 9.98 11.58 -14.00
CA GLY A 181 10.88 11.89 -15.11
C GLY A 181 12.23 11.17 -15.07
N LYS A 182 12.40 10.20 -14.15
CA LYS A 182 13.62 9.41 -14.02
C LYS A 182 13.55 8.17 -14.91
N GLU A 183 14.70 7.72 -15.40
CA GLU A 183 14.81 6.45 -16.12
C GLU A 183 14.36 5.29 -15.20
N SER A 184 13.58 4.38 -15.77
CA SER A 184 13.13 3.19 -15.04
C SER A 184 14.31 2.28 -14.71
N PRO A 185 14.39 1.79 -13.47
CA PRO A 185 15.44 0.85 -13.10
C PRO A 185 15.27 -0.47 -13.87
N LEU A 186 16.38 -1.17 -14.08
CA LEU A 186 16.41 -2.39 -14.90
C LEU A 186 15.32 -3.40 -14.52
N HIS A 187 15.12 -3.63 -13.23
CA HIS A 187 14.12 -4.57 -12.72
C HIS A 187 12.65 -4.13 -12.96
N ALA A 188 12.40 -2.90 -13.37
CA ALA A 188 11.05 -2.43 -13.68
C ALA A 188 10.70 -2.50 -15.17
N LYS A 189 11.68 -2.74 -16.05
CA LYS A 189 11.51 -2.63 -17.51
C LYS A 189 10.40 -3.53 -18.05
N ILE A 190 10.35 -4.81 -17.65
CA ILE A 190 9.32 -5.73 -18.15
C ILE A 190 7.93 -5.27 -17.70
N GLY A 191 7.78 -4.86 -16.42
CA GLY A 191 6.50 -4.33 -15.93
C GLY A 191 6.09 -3.04 -16.65
N ASP A 192 7.04 -2.19 -16.97
CA ASP A 192 6.79 -0.95 -17.72
C ASP A 192 6.37 -1.25 -19.17
N GLU A 193 7.03 -2.18 -19.85
CA GLU A 193 6.66 -2.65 -21.19
C GLU A 193 5.26 -3.29 -21.23
N LEU A 194 4.89 -4.04 -20.21
CA LEU A 194 3.52 -4.54 -20.07
C LEU A 194 2.52 -3.39 -19.95
N CYS A 195 2.82 -2.37 -19.15
CA CYS A 195 1.96 -1.21 -19.01
C CYS A 195 1.82 -0.39 -20.29
N GLU A 196 2.87 -0.29 -21.13
CA GLU A 196 2.80 0.35 -22.46
C GLU A 196 1.86 -0.41 -23.43
N GLN A 197 1.56 -1.67 -23.14
CA GLN A 197 0.62 -2.52 -23.87
C GLN A 197 -0.75 -2.60 -23.20
N ASP A 198 -1.09 -1.68 -22.28
CA ASP A 198 -2.32 -1.65 -21.47
C ASP A 198 -2.54 -2.89 -20.59
N ARG A 199 -1.47 -3.64 -20.30
CA ARG A 199 -1.48 -4.81 -19.44
C ARG A 199 -1.18 -4.40 -18.00
N TYR A 200 -2.21 -3.94 -17.28
CA TYR A 200 -2.08 -3.41 -15.92
C TYR A 200 -2.31 -4.45 -14.81
N GLY A 201 -2.54 -5.71 -15.17
CA GLY A 201 -2.86 -6.81 -14.27
C GLY A 201 -4.33 -7.23 -14.34
N GLN A 202 -4.85 -7.82 -13.25
CA GLN A 202 -6.21 -8.37 -13.22
C GLN A 202 -7.29 -7.38 -13.63
N LYS A 203 -7.16 -6.12 -13.25
CA LYS A 203 -8.14 -5.06 -13.54
C LYS A 203 -8.29 -4.74 -15.03
N SER A 204 -7.28 -5.02 -15.85
CA SER A 204 -7.32 -4.88 -17.31
C SER A 204 -7.46 -6.21 -18.04
N GLY A 205 -7.63 -7.32 -17.31
CA GLY A 205 -7.69 -8.67 -17.88
C GLY A 205 -6.33 -9.25 -18.27
N ALA A 206 -5.25 -8.49 -18.14
CA ALA A 206 -3.91 -8.94 -18.45
C ALA A 206 -2.84 -8.14 -17.71
N GLY A 207 -1.76 -8.82 -17.31
CA GLY A 207 -0.55 -8.28 -16.72
C GLY A 207 0.61 -9.20 -17.11
N TYR A 208 1.37 -9.69 -16.13
CA TYR A 208 2.29 -10.82 -16.34
C TYR A 208 1.56 -12.06 -16.82
N TYR A 209 0.30 -12.17 -16.43
CA TYR A 209 -0.60 -13.27 -16.81
C TYR A 209 -1.81 -12.72 -17.57
N ASN A 210 -2.57 -13.62 -18.22
CA ASN A 210 -3.86 -13.30 -18.78
C ASN A 210 -4.97 -13.81 -17.86
N TYR A 211 -6.07 -13.07 -17.76
CA TYR A 211 -7.20 -13.36 -16.89
C TYR A 211 -8.46 -13.42 -17.74
N SER A 212 -9.18 -14.56 -17.72
CA SER A 212 -10.48 -14.68 -18.34
C SER A 212 -11.56 -14.03 -17.49
N GLU A 213 -12.62 -13.51 -18.10
CA GLU A 213 -13.78 -12.93 -17.39
C GLU A 213 -14.34 -13.92 -16.35
N GLY A 214 -14.45 -13.46 -15.12
CA GLY A 214 -15.00 -14.24 -14.01
C GLY A 214 -14.01 -15.15 -13.27
N SER A 215 -12.78 -15.29 -13.73
CA SER A 215 -11.76 -16.09 -13.08
C SER A 215 -10.82 -15.26 -12.24
N ARG A 216 -10.88 -15.42 -10.91
CA ARG A 216 -9.87 -14.84 -9.98
C ARG A 216 -8.58 -15.67 -9.92
N ALA A 217 -8.49 -16.80 -10.60
CA ALA A 217 -7.46 -17.81 -10.37
C ALA A 217 -6.93 -18.55 -11.60
N CYS A 218 -7.44 -18.37 -12.81
CA CYS A 218 -6.93 -19.12 -13.97
C CYS A 218 -5.96 -18.28 -14.79
N LEU A 219 -4.74 -18.79 -14.91
CA LEU A 219 -3.62 -18.18 -15.62
C LEU A 219 -3.56 -18.77 -17.01
N LEU A 220 -4.00 -18.02 -18.01
CA LEU A 220 -3.71 -18.38 -19.39
C LEU A 220 -2.38 -17.76 -19.81
N TYR A 221 -1.48 -18.60 -20.24
CA TYR A 221 -0.16 -18.25 -20.74
C TYR A 221 -0.21 -17.40 -21.99
N THR A 222 0.60 -16.36 -22.05
CA THR A 222 0.95 -15.72 -23.32
C THR A 222 2.32 -16.19 -23.74
N SER A 223 2.41 -17.12 -24.56
CA SER A 223 3.25 -17.39 -25.72
C SER A 223 3.53 -18.88 -25.87
N ASP A 224 3.30 -19.31 -27.08
CA ASP A 224 3.65 -20.59 -27.67
C ASP A 224 3.34 -21.85 -26.89
N ALA A 225 2.18 -22.35 -27.28
CA ALA A 225 1.74 -23.72 -27.19
C ALA A 225 2.86 -24.75 -27.14
N ALA A 226 3.12 -25.32 -25.97
CA ALA A 226 3.66 -26.65 -25.92
C ALA A 226 3.44 -27.38 -24.59
N ASP A 227 2.61 -26.90 -23.64
CA ASP A 227 2.18 -27.80 -22.55
C ASP A 227 0.86 -27.29 -21.94
N ASP A 228 -0.25 -27.67 -22.58
CA ASP A 228 -1.59 -27.67 -22.01
C ASP A 228 -1.66 -28.69 -20.88
N THR A 229 -1.45 -28.27 -19.66
CA THR A 229 -2.01 -28.95 -18.50
C THR A 229 -3.11 -28.08 -17.92
N PRO A 230 -4.38 -28.50 -17.99
CA PRO A 230 -5.49 -27.77 -17.38
C PRO A 230 -5.36 -27.78 -15.85
N CYS A 231 -5.72 -26.65 -15.25
CA CYS A 231 -5.89 -26.51 -13.80
C CYS A 231 -6.98 -27.43 -13.26
#